data_4d4592d94b2207b2bc04d884abe1e3da
#
_entry.id   4d4592d94b2207b2bc04d884abe1e3da
#
_cell.length_a   1.000
_cell.length_b   1.000
_cell.length_c   1.000
_cell.angle_alpha   90.00
_cell.angle_beta   90.00
_cell.angle_gamma   90.00
#
_symmetry.space_group_name_H-M   'P 1'
#
loop_
_entity.id
_entity.type
_entity.pdbx_description
1 polymer ?
#
loop_
_entity_poly.entity_id
_entity_poly.type
_entity_poly.pdbx_seq_one_letter_code
_entity_poly.pdbx_strand_id
1 'polypeptide(L)'
;MKALRNILDKCLNGLAGLSLIVMTVLTTYQVITRYIFNAPSTWSEELVGYMFGWATMFGAALCTGERAHMNIPILVDMMKPGARKALLIFAEIVALLFSAIILVYGGTTVSSLAMGQQTSSLWGLAVGTFYWVMPVCGVLMVIYSALNIVAIAKDEAEKEA
;
A
#
# COMPACT_ATOMS: atom_id res chain seq x y z
N MET A 1 -8.32 5.60 -19.49
CA MET A 1 -8.12 4.81 -18.27
C MET A 1 -6.72 4.17 -18.22
N LYS A 2 -6.24 3.53 -19.31
CA LYS A 2 -4.89 2.89 -19.35
C LYS A 2 -3.72 3.86 -19.02
N ALA A 3 -3.76 5.10 -19.51
CA ALA A 3 -2.70 6.09 -19.25
C ALA A 3 -2.60 6.49 -17.76
N LEU A 4 -3.73 6.72 -17.10
CA LEU A 4 -3.76 7.04 -15.67
C LEU A 4 -3.21 5.89 -14.82
N ARG A 5 -3.63 4.66 -15.12
CA ARG A 5 -3.16 3.45 -14.44
C ARG A 5 -1.64 3.30 -14.59
N ASN A 6 -1.11 3.41 -15.81
CA ASN A 6 0.33 3.30 -16.06
C ASN A 6 1.17 4.35 -15.30
N ILE A 7 0.64 5.57 -15.14
CA ILE A 7 1.33 6.63 -14.38
C ILE A 7 1.34 6.28 -12.89
N LEU A 8 0.17 5.87 -12.35
CA LEU A 8 0.06 5.48 -10.94
C LEU A 8 0.94 4.27 -10.62
N ASP A 9 0.92 3.24 -11.48
CA ASP A 9 1.72 2.03 -11.30
C ASP A 9 3.22 2.33 -11.32
N LYS A 10 3.70 3.17 -12.26
CA LYS A 10 5.10 3.58 -12.30
C LYS A 10 5.51 4.38 -11.07
N CYS A 11 4.65 5.29 -10.63
CA CYS A 11 4.91 6.12 -9.44
C CYS A 11 4.98 5.26 -8.18
N LEU A 12 3.99 4.38 -7.97
CA LEU A 12 3.94 3.49 -6.81
C LEU A 12 5.09 2.47 -6.80
N ASN A 13 5.42 1.87 -7.95
CA ASN A 13 6.56 0.97 -8.08
C ASN A 13 7.87 1.69 -7.75
N GLY A 14 8.05 2.92 -8.23
CA GLY A 14 9.20 3.75 -7.90
C GLY A 14 9.30 4.05 -6.40
N LEU A 15 8.19 4.45 -5.77
CA LEU A 15 8.14 4.73 -4.34
C LEU A 15 8.35 3.49 -3.48
N ALA A 16 7.73 2.36 -3.83
CA ALA A 16 7.94 1.09 -3.15
C ALA A 16 9.40 0.62 -3.27
N GLY A 17 9.97 0.65 -4.47
CA GLY A 17 11.37 0.31 -4.71
C GLY A 17 12.33 1.22 -3.95
N LEU A 18 12.10 2.53 -3.97
CA LEU A 18 12.90 3.49 -3.20
C LEU A 18 12.83 3.21 -1.70
N SER A 19 11.64 2.95 -1.16
CA SER A 19 11.46 2.60 0.25
C SER A 19 12.24 1.35 0.64
N LEU A 20 12.23 0.32 -0.20
CA LEU A 20 13.01 -0.91 0.01
C LEU A 20 14.52 -0.66 -0.03
N ILE A 21 15.00 0.14 -0.98
CA ILE A 21 16.43 0.50 -1.07
C ILE A 21 16.87 1.24 0.19
N VAL A 22 16.12 2.27 0.60
CA VAL A 22 16.41 3.06 1.80
C VAL A 22 16.40 2.16 3.04
N MET A 23 15.41 1.29 3.19
CA MET A 23 15.31 0.33 4.29
C MET A 23 16.53 -0.60 4.32
N THR A 24 16.95 -1.14 3.18
CA THR A 24 18.11 -2.05 3.10
C THR A 24 19.40 -1.34 3.51
N VAL A 25 19.62 -0.13 3.01
CA VAL A 25 20.80 0.68 3.36
C VAL A 25 20.82 1.01 4.85
N LEU A 26 19.68 1.45 5.40
CA LEU A 26 19.58 1.78 6.83
C LEU A 26 19.77 0.54 7.72
N THR A 27 19.22 -0.60 7.35
CA THR A 27 19.39 -1.85 8.09
C THR A 27 20.86 -2.29 8.07
N THR A 28 21.54 -2.18 6.93
CA THR A 28 22.96 -2.45 6.84
C THR A 28 23.77 -1.51 7.74
N TYR A 29 23.46 -0.22 7.73
CA TYR A 29 24.06 0.76 8.62
C TYR A 29 23.84 0.41 10.10
N GLN A 30 22.64 -0.02 10.50
CA GLN A 30 22.33 -0.46 11.87
C GLN A 30 23.18 -1.65 12.31
N VAL A 31 23.36 -2.64 11.44
CA VAL A 31 24.19 -3.80 11.72
C VAL A 31 25.64 -3.36 11.97
N ILE A 32 26.18 -2.50 11.11
CA ILE A 32 27.55 -1.99 11.25
C ILE A 32 27.73 -1.21 12.54
N THR A 33 26.83 -0.24 12.83
CA THR A 33 26.92 0.58 14.04
C THR A 33 26.78 -0.24 15.32
N ARG A 34 25.91 -1.23 15.31
CA ARG A 34 25.64 -2.08 16.48
C ARG A 34 26.78 -3.04 16.79
N TYR A 35 27.32 -3.71 15.76
CA TYR A 35 28.30 -4.80 15.97
C TYR A 35 29.76 -4.37 15.81
N ILE A 36 30.05 -3.36 15.00
CA ILE A 36 31.42 -2.88 14.81
C ILE A 36 31.74 -1.72 15.74
N PHE A 37 30.83 -0.74 15.84
CA PHE A 37 31.06 0.46 16.64
C PHE A 37 30.50 0.36 18.06
N ASN A 38 29.73 -0.70 18.39
CA ASN A 38 29.02 -0.85 19.67
C ASN A 38 28.17 0.38 20.06
N ALA A 39 27.70 1.12 19.05
CA ALA A 39 26.90 2.33 19.20
C ALA A 39 25.57 2.19 18.43
N PRO A 40 24.53 1.59 19.06
CA PRO A 40 23.25 1.39 18.41
C PRO A 40 22.60 2.74 18.06
N SER A 41 22.07 2.82 16.83
CA SER A 41 21.46 4.04 16.29
C SER A 41 19.94 3.95 16.38
N THR A 42 19.34 4.60 17.38
CA THR A 42 17.88 4.58 17.63
C THR A 42 17.06 5.25 16.50
N TRP A 43 17.58 6.34 15.93
CA TRP A 43 16.88 7.03 14.83
C TRP A 43 16.74 6.17 13.58
N SER A 44 17.74 5.36 13.28
CA SER A 44 17.67 4.49 12.10
C SER A 44 16.71 3.32 12.30
N GLU A 45 16.61 2.78 13.53
CA GLU A 45 15.62 1.74 13.88
C GLU A 45 14.19 2.25 13.67
N GLU A 46 13.85 3.44 14.14
CA GLU A 46 12.54 4.06 13.94
C GLU A 46 12.27 4.30 12.44
N LEU A 47 13.23 4.86 11.74
CA LEU A 47 13.06 5.18 10.31
C LEU A 47 12.85 3.92 9.46
N VAL A 48 13.56 2.82 9.74
CA VAL A 48 13.34 1.53 9.06
C VAL A 48 11.92 1.02 9.28
N GLY A 49 11.39 1.15 10.51
CA GLY A 49 10.00 0.78 10.80
C GLY A 49 8.99 1.56 9.96
N TYR A 50 9.17 2.88 9.81
CA TYR A 50 8.32 3.70 8.95
C TYR A 50 8.47 3.37 7.46
N MET A 51 9.71 3.16 6.98
CA MET A 51 9.95 2.76 5.59
C MET A 51 9.34 1.40 5.26
N PHE A 52 9.37 0.46 6.20
CA PHE A 52 8.68 -0.83 6.05
C PHE A 52 7.17 -0.65 5.90
N GLY A 53 6.57 0.18 6.76
CA GLY A 53 5.14 0.52 6.66
C GLY A 53 4.79 1.17 5.31
N TRP A 54 5.63 2.10 4.82
CA TRP A 54 5.45 2.74 3.52
C TRP A 54 5.56 1.74 2.37
N ALA A 55 6.59 0.90 2.35
CA ALA A 55 6.76 -0.12 1.32
C ALA A 55 5.56 -1.08 1.27
N THR A 56 5.06 -1.49 2.44
CA THR A 56 3.88 -2.35 2.56
C THR A 56 2.61 -1.67 2.01
N MET A 57 2.38 -0.40 2.33
CA MET A 57 1.22 0.36 1.85
C MET A 57 1.26 0.60 0.34
N PHE A 58 2.43 0.96 -0.21
CA PHE A 58 2.60 1.09 -1.66
C PHE A 58 2.41 -0.25 -2.37
N GLY A 59 2.96 -1.35 -1.80
CA GLY A 59 2.76 -2.70 -2.30
C GLY A 59 1.28 -3.12 -2.29
N ALA A 60 0.55 -2.84 -1.21
CA ALA A 60 -0.88 -3.12 -1.12
C ALA A 60 -1.69 -2.35 -2.18
N ALA A 61 -1.36 -1.07 -2.41
CA ALA A 61 -2.01 -0.28 -3.45
C ALA A 61 -1.74 -0.84 -4.86
N LEU A 62 -0.50 -1.27 -5.15
CA LEU A 62 -0.15 -1.94 -6.41
C LEU A 62 -0.90 -3.27 -6.58
N CYS A 63 -0.91 -4.12 -5.55
CA CYS A 63 -1.67 -5.39 -5.57
C CYS A 63 -3.16 -5.17 -5.87
N THR A 64 -3.75 -4.09 -5.34
CA THR A 64 -5.14 -3.72 -5.67
C THR A 64 -5.26 -3.32 -7.13
N GLY A 65 -4.30 -2.56 -7.66
CA GLY A 65 -4.24 -2.20 -9.07
C GLY A 65 -4.15 -3.42 -10.00
N GLU A 66 -3.29 -4.38 -9.67
CA GLU A 66 -3.07 -5.61 -10.43
C GLU A 66 -4.12 -6.70 -10.17
N ARG A 67 -5.08 -6.45 -9.27
CA ARG A 67 -6.06 -7.45 -8.77
C ARG A 67 -5.42 -8.69 -8.17
N ALA A 68 -4.18 -8.60 -7.74
CA ALA A 68 -3.44 -9.72 -7.18
C ALA A 68 -4.01 -10.22 -5.85
N HIS A 69 -4.70 -9.37 -5.10
CA HIS A 69 -5.38 -9.75 -3.85
C HIS A 69 -6.57 -10.71 -4.05
N MET A 70 -7.11 -10.80 -5.25
CA MET A 70 -8.37 -11.48 -5.53
C MET A 70 -8.19 -12.80 -6.29
N ASN A 71 -6.97 -13.14 -6.65
CA ASN A 71 -6.73 -14.33 -7.44
C ASN A 71 -6.59 -15.58 -6.55
N ILE A 72 -7.74 -16.27 -6.39
CA ILE A 72 -7.74 -17.72 -6.24
C ILE A 72 -8.14 -18.26 -7.63
N PRO A 73 -7.18 -18.35 -8.60
CA PRO A 73 -7.51 -18.63 -10.01
C PRO A 73 -8.31 -19.92 -10.15
N ILE A 74 -7.94 -20.94 -9.41
CA ILE A 74 -8.57 -22.29 -9.46
C ILE A 74 -10.07 -22.23 -9.14
N LEU A 75 -10.46 -21.45 -8.12
CA LEU A 75 -11.87 -21.35 -7.72
C LEU A 75 -12.68 -20.55 -8.73
N VAL A 76 -12.09 -19.48 -9.23
CA VAL A 76 -12.72 -18.53 -10.17
C VAL A 76 -12.89 -19.16 -11.55
N ASP A 77 -11.92 -19.99 -11.99
CA ASP A 77 -11.95 -20.67 -13.30
C ASP A 77 -12.95 -21.83 -13.35
N MET A 78 -13.32 -22.41 -12.20
CA MET A 78 -14.35 -23.46 -12.11
C MET A 78 -15.79 -22.90 -12.12
N MET A 79 -15.97 -21.58 -12.05
CA MET A 79 -17.30 -20.95 -11.96
C MET A 79 -17.87 -20.62 -13.34
N LYS A 80 -19.21 -20.61 -13.43
CA LYS A 80 -19.91 -20.12 -14.64
C LYS A 80 -19.60 -18.62 -14.87
N PRO A 81 -19.51 -18.14 -16.11
CA PRO A 81 -19.09 -16.78 -16.43
C PRO A 81 -19.86 -15.69 -15.66
N GLY A 82 -21.17 -15.84 -15.48
CA GLY A 82 -21.98 -14.90 -14.72
C GLY A 82 -21.67 -14.88 -13.23
N ALA A 83 -21.46 -16.02 -12.62
CA ALA A 83 -21.09 -16.13 -11.19
C ALA A 83 -19.67 -15.61 -10.94
N ARG A 84 -18.74 -15.86 -11.88
CA ARG A 84 -17.39 -15.31 -11.87
C ARG A 84 -17.41 -13.77 -11.83
N LYS A 85 -18.16 -13.15 -12.75
CA LYS A 85 -18.30 -11.69 -12.83
C LYS A 85 -18.89 -11.10 -11.53
N ALA A 86 -19.95 -11.71 -11.01
CA ALA A 86 -20.58 -11.28 -9.75
C ALA A 86 -19.61 -11.35 -8.56
N LEU A 87 -18.83 -12.43 -8.46
CA LEU A 87 -17.84 -12.61 -7.40
C LEU A 87 -16.72 -11.56 -7.47
N LEU A 88 -16.20 -11.31 -8.67
CA LEU A 88 -15.15 -10.32 -8.88
C LEU A 88 -15.63 -8.90 -8.53
N ILE A 89 -16.84 -8.51 -8.95
CA ILE A 89 -17.42 -7.22 -8.58
C ILE A 89 -17.65 -7.12 -7.07
N PHE A 90 -18.17 -8.17 -6.45
CA PHE A 90 -18.38 -8.20 -5.01
C PHE A 90 -17.06 -8.01 -4.24
N ALA A 91 -16.01 -8.72 -4.65
CA ALA A 91 -14.69 -8.60 -4.03
C ALA A 91 -14.10 -7.18 -4.19
N GLU A 92 -14.25 -6.54 -5.37
CA GLU A 92 -13.82 -5.15 -5.58
C GLU A 92 -14.62 -4.15 -4.73
N ILE A 93 -15.93 -4.38 -4.54
CA ILE A 93 -16.76 -3.56 -3.66
C ILE A 93 -16.27 -3.67 -2.20
N VAL A 94 -15.97 -4.86 -1.74
CA VAL A 94 -15.43 -5.09 -0.38
C VAL A 94 -14.08 -4.38 -0.22
N ALA A 95 -13.18 -4.50 -1.20
CA ALA A 95 -11.89 -3.81 -1.20
C ALA A 95 -12.03 -2.28 -1.19
N LEU A 96 -12.99 -1.76 -1.96
CA LEU A 96 -13.30 -0.33 -2.01
C LEU A 96 -13.82 0.17 -0.66
N LEU A 97 -14.78 -0.53 -0.06
CA LEU A 97 -15.32 -0.17 1.26
C LEU A 97 -14.25 -0.25 2.35
N PHE A 98 -13.44 -1.30 2.34
CA PHE A 98 -12.31 -1.45 3.26
C PHE A 98 -11.33 -0.28 3.12
N SER A 99 -10.92 0.05 1.90
CA SER A 99 -9.98 1.15 1.64
C SER A 99 -10.56 2.50 2.07
N ALA A 100 -11.83 2.78 1.77
CA ALA A 100 -12.47 4.04 2.12
C ALA A 100 -12.65 4.19 3.64
N ILE A 101 -13.13 3.16 4.33
CA ILE A 101 -13.46 3.24 5.76
C ILE A 101 -12.20 3.06 6.60
N ILE A 102 -11.43 2.00 6.37
CA ILE A 102 -10.30 1.65 7.23
C ILE A 102 -9.07 2.48 6.89
N LEU A 103 -8.69 2.57 5.61
CA LEU A 103 -7.45 3.25 5.24
C LEU A 103 -7.61 4.77 5.15
N VAL A 104 -8.68 5.27 4.55
CA VAL A 104 -8.87 6.73 4.45
C VAL A 104 -9.35 7.30 5.78
N TYR A 105 -10.51 6.91 6.26
CA TYR A 105 -11.07 7.46 7.50
C TYR A 105 -10.28 7.04 8.73
N GLY A 106 -9.98 5.75 8.90
CA GLY A 106 -9.16 5.24 10.00
C GLY A 106 -7.74 5.80 9.95
N GLY A 107 -7.10 5.82 8.76
CA GLY A 107 -5.77 6.36 8.55
C GLY A 107 -5.65 7.85 8.88
N THR A 108 -6.63 8.68 8.49
CA THR A 108 -6.64 10.11 8.88
C THR A 108 -6.81 10.29 10.38
N THR A 109 -7.65 9.49 11.02
CA THR A 109 -7.84 9.52 12.48
C THR A 109 -6.56 9.14 13.21
N VAL A 110 -5.90 8.04 12.82
CA VAL A 110 -4.63 7.61 13.41
C VAL A 110 -3.54 8.65 13.20
N SER A 111 -3.42 9.20 11.97
CA SER A 111 -2.45 10.25 11.68
C SER A 111 -2.66 11.48 12.53
N SER A 112 -3.90 11.93 12.71
CA SER A 112 -4.21 13.11 13.54
C SER A 112 -3.92 12.89 15.03
N LEU A 113 -4.26 11.73 15.56
CA LEU A 113 -3.94 11.36 16.96
C LEU A 113 -2.42 11.26 17.18
N ALA A 114 -1.70 10.70 16.22
CA ALA A 114 -0.24 10.56 16.28
C ALA A 114 0.52 11.89 16.08
N MET A 115 -0.12 12.95 15.59
CA MET A 115 0.49 14.29 15.50
C MET A 115 0.89 14.86 16.87
N GLY A 116 0.21 14.45 17.95
CA GLY A 116 0.59 14.82 19.32
C GLY A 116 1.80 14.09 19.87
N GLN A 117 2.25 13.03 19.19
CA GLN A 117 3.39 12.23 19.61
C GLN A 117 4.63 12.65 18.81
N GLN A 118 5.72 12.93 19.52
CA GLN A 118 7.00 13.28 18.92
C GLN A 118 7.97 12.11 19.03
N THR A 119 8.72 11.83 17.96
CA THR A 119 9.82 10.89 18.00
C THR A 119 11.04 11.58 18.62
N SER A 120 11.57 11.03 19.70
CA SER A 120 12.77 11.57 20.34
C SER A 120 14.04 11.36 19.50
N SER A 121 14.05 10.36 18.63
CA SER A 121 15.20 9.94 17.81
C SER A 121 15.24 10.60 16.43
N LEU A 122 14.11 11.05 15.86
CA LEU A 122 14.03 11.70 14.57
C LEU A 122 13.78 13.21 14.68
N TRP A 123 14.69 13.92 15.36
CA TRP A 123 14.67 15.39 15.52
C TRP A 123 13.34 15.99 16.01
N GLY A 124 12.55 15.22 16.76
CA GLY A 124 11.25 15.66 17.28
C GLY A 124 10.15 15.78 16.22
N LEU A 125 10.28 15.13 15.08
CA LEU A 125 9.22 15.09 14.08
C LEU A 125 7.97 14.38 14.64
N ALA A 126 6.79 14.89 14.29
CA ALA A 126 5.54 14.29 14.68
C ALA A 126 5.37 12.91 14.03
N VAL A 127 5.08 11.89 14.82
CA VAL A 127 4.85 10.52 14.36
C VAL A 127 3.73 10.46 13.31
N GLY A 128 2.70 11.28 13.48
CA GLY A 128 1.59 11.39 12.54
C GLY A 128 2.00 11.69 11.11
N THR A 129 3.12 12.39 10.89
CA THR A 129 3.64 12.67 9.56
C THR A 129 3.97 11.39 8.78
N PHE A 130 4.49 10.38 9.47
CA PHE A 130 4.83 9.09 8.85
C PHE A 130 3.59 8.24 8.56
N TYR A 131 2.51 8.42 9.32
CA TYR A 131 1.25 7.70 9.12
C TYR A 131 0.38 8.24 7.99
N TRP A 132 0.66 9.44 7.45
CA TRP A 132 -0.07 9.99 6.30
C TRP A 132 -0.01 9.11 5.04
N VAL A 133 0.94 8.20 4.95
CA VAL A 133 0.96 7.21 3.86
C VAL A 133 -0.31 6.34 3.82
N MET A 134 -0.91 6.06 4.99
CA MET A 134 -2.14 5.23 5.07
C MET A 134 -3.32 5.84 4.32
N PRO A 135 -3.78 7.08 4.63
CA PRO A 135 -4.89 7.67 3.89
C PRO A 135 -4.55 7.95 2.42
N VAL A 136 -3.29 8.30 2.11
CA VAL A 136 -2.87 8.52 0.71
C VAL A 136 -2.99 7.22 -0.09
N CYS A 137 -2.44 6.11 0.40
CA CYS A 137 -2.58 4.81 -0.25
C CYS A 137 -4.04 4.35 -0.26
N GLY A 138 -4.81 4.62 0.79
CA GLY A 138 -6.24 4.33 0.84
C GLY A 138 -7.02 4.99 -0.29
N VAL A 139 -6.76 6.27 -0.57
CA VAL A 139 -7.37 6.98 -1.72
C VAL A 139 -6.96 6.35 -3.05
N LEU A 140 -5.69 5.98 -3.21
CA LEU A 140 -5.21 5.32 -4.42
C LEU A 140 -5.88 3.96 -4.63
N MET A 141 -6.05 3.17 -3.55
CA MET A 141 -6.76 1.89 -3.61
C MET A 141 -8.23 2.05 -3.95
N VAL A 142 -8.92 3.08 -3.44
CA VAL A 142 -10.30 3.42 -3.84
C VAL A 142 -10.38 3.72 -5.33
N ILE A 143 -9.42 4.50 -5.87
CA ILE A 143 -9.36 4.81 -7.31
C ILE A 143 -9.15 3.53 -8.12
N TYR A 144 -8.20 2.67 -7.72
CA TYR A 144 -7.95 1.40 -8.41
C TYR A 144 -9.17 0.48 -8.39
N SER A 145 -9.81 0.27 -7.23
CA SER A 145 -11.00 -0.57 -7.13
C SER A 145 -12.16 -0.02 -7.97
N ALA A 146 -12.37 1.30 -8.00
CA ALA A 146 -13.37 1.91 -8.87
C ALA A 146 -13.08 1.67 -10.36
N LEU A 147 -11.83 1.83 -10.79
CA LEU A 147 -11.40 1.54 -12.16
C LEU A 147 -11.56 0.06 -12.51
N ASN A 148 -11.26 -0.83 -11.58
CA ASN A 148 -11.41 -2.28 -11.74
C ASN A 148 -12.88 -2.68 -11.89
N ILE A 149 -13.79 -2.12 -11.07
CA ILE A 149 -15.23 -2.36 -11.19
C ILE A 149 -15.74 -1.95 -12.58
N VAL A 150 -15.35 -0.76 -13.05
CA VAL A 150 -15.75 -0.27 -14.38
C VAL A 150 -15.18 -1.18 -15.49
N ALA A 151 -13.95 -1.65 -15.37
CA ALA A 151 -13.34 -2.55 -16.34
C ALA A 151 -14.04 -3.92 -16.38
N ILE A 152 -14.37 -4.49 -15.20
CA ILE A 152 -15.12 -5.76 -15.12
C ILE A 152 -16.53 -5.60 -15.70
N ALA A 153 -17.20 -4.49 -15.41
CA ALA A 153 -18.54 -4.21 -15.93
C ALA A 153 -18.56 -4.16 -17.47
N LYS A 154 -17.50 -3.64 -18.09
CA LYS A 154 -17.35 -3.52 -19.56
C LYS A 154 -16.79 -4.74 -20.27
N ASP A 155 -16.62 -5.86 -19.60
CA ASP A 155 -15.97 -7.08 -20.11
C ASP A 155 -14.55 -6.89 -20.66
N GLU A 156 -13.91 -5.77 -20.42
CA GLU A 156 -12.51 -5.53 -20.81
C GLU A 156 -11.53 -6.36 -19.97
N ALA A 157 -11.97 -6.87 -18.81
CA ALA A 157 -11.15 -7.63 -17.88
C ALA A 157 -10.85 -9.07 -18.35
N GLU A 158 -11.71 -9.62 -19.21
CA GLU A 158 -11.60 -11.01 -19.71
C GLU A 158 -10.57 -11.13 -20.85
N LYS A 159 -10.18 -9.99 -21.43
CA LYS A 159 -9.19 -9.95 -22.53
C LYS A 159 -7.75 -9.70 -22.06
N GLU A 160 -7.55 -9.38 -20.79
CA GLU A 160 -6.23 -9.04 -20.20
C GLU A 160 -5.72 -10.11 -19.21
N ALA A 161 -6.49 -11.16 -18.92
CA ALA A 161 -6.14 -12.32 -18.10
C ALA A 161 -5.81 -13.52 -18.98
#